data_d8a0b91b606d65c95e1da89bdb6e288b
#
_entry.id   d8a0b91b606d65c95e1da89bdb6e288b
#
_cell.length_a   1.000
_cell.length_b   1.000
_cell.length_c   1.000
_cell.angle_alpha   90.00
_cell.angle_beta   90.00
_cell.angle_gamma   90.00
#
_symmetry.space_group_name_H-M   'P 1'
#
loop_
_entity.id
_entity.type
_entity.pdbx_description
1 polymer ?
#
loop_
_entity_poly.entity_id
_entity_poly.type
_entity_poly.pdbx_seq_one_letter_code
_entity_poly.pdbx_strand_id
1 'polypeptide(L)'
;MRSLLLVLVAVSLVGGGMAAPPAKVRKAPVAARKAPVAAQKGPPPQTGKPAPKGAGPLAPYRSAIAVDAGTGRVLFADHADRTAFPASVTKLMTFLLVLEDIQAGRYALADRVAGSAYAAKMEPSKVDLLPGQTMSVEDLLYALMVKSANDGAVALAAHAAWIHGGGKGPVPATAPVEDLVRAFVARMNRRAKALGMVSTRYESPNGLPPDLKEARGFDTSTARDLAKLCRALVKTDGALRFTSAAAHTVTAGNGKKLALATHNYFLPGSHDTKGYARPVPGCDGLKTGYTRASGSSIALTAARNGRRVVVVILGSAGRHEREAAANRIFRDALDAVSVW
;
A
#
# COMPACT_ATOMS: atom_id res chain seq x y z
N MET A 1 -66.60 -5.54 20.69
CA MET A 1 -66.64 -6.60 21.71
C MET A 1 -65.21 -6.81 22.23
N ARG A 2 -65.07 -6.59 23.52
CA ARG A 2 -63.80 -6.59 24.28
C ARG A 2 -63.30 -8.01 24.50
N SER A 3 -62.00 -8.23 24.50
CA SER A 3 -61.39 -9.21 25.39
C SER A 3 -59.97 -8.80 25.72
N LEU A 4 -59.84 -8.38 26.95
CA LEU A 4 -58.63 -8.11 27.70
C LEU A 4 -58.04 -9.45 28.15
N LEU A 5 -56.75 -9.71 27.95
CA LEU A 5 -56.07 -10.82 28.59
C LEU A 5 -54.97 -10.28 29.48
N LEU A 6 -55.25 -10.39 30.77
CA LEU A 6 -54.37 -10.11 31.91
C LEU A 6 -53.38 -11.28 32.05
N VAL A 7 -52.10 -11.06 32.15
CA VAL A 7 -51.12 -12.06 32.60
C VAL A 7 -50.49 -11.57 33.91
N LEU A 8 -50.71 -12.38 34.92
CA LEU A 8 -50.20 -12.19 36.30
C LEU A 8 -48.68 -12.30 36.37
N VAL A 9 -48.10 -11.37 37.15
CA VAL A 9 -46.73 -11.46 37.66
C VAL A 9 -46.74 -12.30 38.93
N ALA A 10 -46.01 -13.42 38.94
CA ALA A 10 -45.73 -14.17 40.17
C ALA A 10 -44.36 -13.75 40.71
N VAL A 11 -44.36 -13.11 41.86
CA VAL A 11 -43.15 -12.83 42.66
C VAL A 11 -42.93 -14.03 43.60
N SER A 12 -41.79 -14.68 43.49
CA SER A 12 -41.33 -15.66 44.49
C SER A 12 -40.16 -15.08 45.26
N LEU A 13 -40.39 -14.70 46.49
CA LEU A 13 -39.37 -14.53 47.52
C LEU A 13 -39.09 -15.90 48.17
N VAL A 14 -37.82 -16.23 48.39
CA VAL A 14 -37.20 -17.07 49.42
C VAL A 14 -35.73 -17.24 48.98
N GLY A 15 -34.71 -17.05 49.76
CA GLY A 15 -34.33 -17.16 51.09
C GLY A 15 -32.86 -16.87 51.23
N GLY A 16 -32.46 -16.28 52.33
CA GLY A 16 -31.08 -15.91 52.63
C GLY A 16 -30.15 -17.13 52.81
N GLY A 17 -28.97 -17.01 52.26
CA GLY A 17 -27.87 -17.92 52.47
C GLY A 17 -26.65 -17.13 52.94
N MET A 18 -26.21 -17.42 54.16
CA MET A 18 -25.05 -16.81 54.84
C MET A 18 -23.78 -16.91 54.03
N ALA A 19 -23.06 -15.81 53.91
CA ALA A 19 -21.73 -15.76 53.31
C ALA A 19 -20.70 -16.43 54.22
N ALA A 20 -19.91 -17.37 53.66
CA ALA A 20 -18.71 -17.92 54.29
C ALA A 20 -17.50 -16.99 54.07
N PRO A 21 -16.57 -16.88 55.03
CA PRO A 21 -15.43 -15.97 54.91
C PRO A 21 -14.39 -16.47 53.86
N PRO A 22 -13.63 -15.56 53.26
CA PRO A 22 -12.68 -15.94 52.23
C PRO A 22 -11.47 -16.71 52.77
N ALA A 23 -11.13 -17.82 52.11
CA ALA A 23 -9.97 -18.63 52.41
C ALA A 23 -8.67 -17.86 52.12
N LYS A 24 -7.76 -17.91 53.09
CA LYS A 24 -6.39 -17.35 52.99
C LYS A 24 -5.60 -18.02 51.85
N VAL A 25 -5.25 -17.27 50.84
CA VAL A 25 -4.35 -17.71 49.77
C VAL A 25 -2.94 -17.81 50.36
N ARG A 26 -2.41 -19.02 50.46
CA ARG A 26 -1.00 -19.29 50.76
C ARG A 26 -0.14 -18.88 49.59
N LYS A 27 0.78 -17.90 49.78
CA LYS A 27 1.83 -17.57 48.86
C LYS A 27 2.81 -18.73 48.77
N ALA A 28 2.95 -19.34 47.60
CA ALA A 28 4.04 -20.26 47.27
C ALA A 28 5.33 -19.46 47.00
N PRO A 29 6.52 -19.98 47.39
CA PRO A 29 7.78 -19.27 47.18
C PRO A 29 8.16 -19.26 45.70
N VAL A 30 8.47 -18.08 45.20
CA VAL A 30 9.01 -17.86 43.85
C VAL A 30 10.47 -18.28 43.86
N ALA A 31 10.78 -19.45 43.30
CA ALA A 31 12.15 -19.86 42.99
C ALA A 31 12.63 -19.18 41.72
N ALA A 32 13.42 -18.14 41.87
CA ALA A 32 14.13 -17.50 40.78
C ALA A 32 15.24 -18.42 40.26
N ARG A 33 15.07 -19.00 39.08
CA ARG A 33 16.17 -19.48 38.24
C ARG A 33 16.21 -18.71 36.95
N LYS A 34 17.03 -17.66 36.95
CA LYS A 34 17.48 -16.99 35.68
C LYS A 34 18.52 -17.92 35.05
N ALA A 35 18.15 -18.59 33.96
CA ALA A 35 19.13 -19.10 33.01
C ALA A 35 19.50 -17.94 32.07
N PRO A 36 20.79 -17.71 31.76
CA PRO A 36 21.17 -16.67 30.78
C PRO A 36 20.73 -17.13 29.39
N VAL A 37 19.83 -16.35 28.77
CA VAL A 37 19.56 -16.45 27.34
C VAL A 37 20.81 -15.98 26.62
N ALA A 38 21.54 -16.94 26.02
CA ALA A 38 22.66 -16.63 25.13
C ALA A 38 22.13 -15.73 23.98
N ALA A 39 22.59 -14.50 23.95
CA ALA A 39 22.36 -13.61 22.84
C ALA A 39 23.00 -14.23 21.59
N GLN A 40 22.16 -14.74 20.68
CA GLN A 40 22.61 -15.11 19.35
C GLN A 40 23.05 -13.82 18.67
N LYS A 41 24.35 -13.63 18.56
CA LYS A 41 24.95 -12.60 17.72
C LYS A 41 24.47 -12.86 16.30
N GLY A 42 23.66 -11.94 15.75
CA GLY A 42 23.37 -11.91 14.32
C GLY A 42 24.67 -11.90 13.50
N PRO A 43 24.63 -12.35 12.25
CA PRO A 43 25.82 -12.35 11.40
C PRO A 43 26.42 -10.94 11.37
N PRO A 44 27.76 -10.82 11.40
CA PRO A 44 28.42 -9.51 11.37
C PRO A 44 28.01 -8.74 10.11
N PRO A 45 27.92 -7.41 10.14
CA PRO A 45 27.70 -6.63 8.95
C PRO A 45 28.81 -7.00 7.94
N GLN A 46 28.39 -7.47 6.75
CA GLN A 46 29.34 -7.73 5.68
C GLN A 46 29.96 -6.39 5.30
N THR A 47 31.18 -6.17 5.73
CA THR A 47 32.05 -5.11 5.23
C THR A 47 32.27 -5.41 3.75
N GLY A 48 31.59 -4.65 2.90
CA GLY A 48 31.68 -4.80 1.46
C GLY A 48 33.16 -4.71 1.04
N LYS A 49 33.64 -5.74 0.34
CA LYS A 49 34.90 -5.64 -0.39
C LYS A 49 34.85 -4.38 -1.27
N PRO A 50 35.94 -3.58 -1.35
CA PRO A 50 35.99 -2.45 -2.26
C PRO A 50 35.65 -2.94 -3.67
N ALA A 51 34.78 -2.21 -4.35
CA ALA A 51 34.37 -2.51 -5.71
C ALA A 51 35.63 -2.64 -6.60
N PRO A 52 35.69 -3.63 -7.50
CA PRO A 52 36.80 -3.76 -8.42
C PRO A 52 36.92 -2.47 -9.24
N LYS A 53 38.14 -1.93 -9.35
CA LYS A 53 38.48 -0.81 -10.24
C LYS A 53 38.18 -1.25 -11.68
N GLY A 54 37.09 -0.74 -12.24
CA GLY A 54 36.56 -1.14 -13.54
C GLY A 54 35.03 -1.11 -13.62
N ALA A 55 34.35 -0.50 -12.65
CA ALA A 55 32.91 -0.31 -12.71
C ALA A 55 32.58 0.56 -13.94
N GLY A 56 31.84 -0.02 -14.90
CA GLY A 56 31.18 0.70 -15.96
C GLY A 56 30.28 1.83 -15.40
N PRO A 57 29.67 2.68 -16.24
CA PRO A 57 28.90 3.83 -15.78
C PRO A 57 27.90 3.39 -14.72
N LEU A 58 27.79 4.18 -13.64
CA LEU A 58 26.83 3.96 -12.52
C LEU A 58 25.48 3.62 -13.13
N ALA A 59 24.81 2.57 -12.62
CA ALA A 59 23.50 2.19 -13.06
C ALA A 59 22.56 3.41 -12.98
N PRO A 60 21.66 3.63 -13.97
CA PRO A 60 20.82 4.82 -14.06
C PRO A 60 19.72 4.87 -12.97
N TYR A 61 19.76 3.98 -11.99
CA TYR A 61 18.83 3.83 -10.88
C TYR A 61 19.54 3.36 -9.61
N ARG A 62 18.87 3.46 -8.49
CA ARG A 62 19.40 3.04 -7.18
C ARG A 62 19.24 1.54 -6.91
N SER A 63 18.15 0.94 -7.40
CA SER A 63 17.77 -0.45 -7.13
C SER A 63 16.80 -0.93 -8.21
N ALA A 64 17.00 -2.15 -8.72
CA ALA A 64 16.09 -2.74 -9.69
C ALA A 64 15.98 -4.27 -9.53
N ILE A 65 14.80 -4.81 -9.87
CA ILE A 65 14.52 -6.24 -9.93
C ILE A 65 13.47 -6.56 -10.99
N ALA A 66 13.60 -7.73 -11.62
CA ALA A 66 12.55 -8.37 -12.38
C ALA A 66 12.33 -9.79 -11.85
N VAL A 67 11.06 -10.19 -11.69
CA VAL A 67 10.69 -11.53 -11.22
C VAL A 67 9.57 -12.12 -12.03
N ASP A 68 9.56 -13.44 -12.18
CA ASP A 68 8.36 -14.20 -12.57
C ASP A 68 7.32 -14.09 -11.46
N ALA A 69 6.16 -13.55 -11.76
CA ALA A 69 5.15 -13.25 -10.74
C ALA A 69 4.53 -14.51 -10.12
N GLY A 70 4.42 -15.59 -10.87
CA GLY A 70 3.89 -16.88 -10.42
C GLY A 70 4.81 -17.55 -9.42
N THR A 71 6.03 -17.84 -9.85
CA THR A 71 7.02 -18.60 -9.09
C THR A 71 7.82 -17.77 -8.10
N GLY A 72 8.04 -16.49 -8.39
CA GLY A 72 8.95 -15.60 -7.66
C GLY A 72 10.40 -15.74 -8.09
N ARG A 73 10.69 -16.53 -9.12
CA ARG A 73 12.05 -16.65 -9.68
C ARG A 73 12.56 -15.27 -10.11
N VAL A 74 13.75 -14.92 -9.66
CA VAL A 74 14.43 -13.69 -10.06
C VAL A 74 14.94 -13.85 -11.49
N LEU A 75 14.54 -12.93 -12.37
CA LEU A 75 14.95 -12.86 -13.77
C LEU A 75 16.09 -11.86 -13.96
N PHE A 76 16.06 -10.79 -13.19
CA PHE A 76 17.08 -9.75 -13.15
C PHE A 76 17.14 -9.16 -11.74
N ALA A 77 18.33 -8.84 -11.24
CA ALA A 77 18.51 -8.11 -9.98
C ALA A 77 19.78 -7.27 -10.05
N ASP A 78 19.65 -5.99 -9.70
CA ASP A 78 20.75 -5.07 -9.56
C ASP A 78 20.53 -4.21 -8.34
N HIS A 79 21.39 -4.34 -7.33
CA HIS A 79 21.24 -3.70 -6.03
C HIS A 79 19.82 -3.87 -5.43
N ALA A 80 19.15 -5.01 -5.68
CA ALA A 80 17.72 -5.23 -5.40
C ALA A 80 17.37 -5.07 -3.92
N ASP A 81 18.32 -5.22 -3.02
CA ASP A 81 18.16 -5.10 -1.56
C ASP A 81 18.62 -3.73 -1.01
N ARG A 82 19.07 -2.83 -1.88
CA ARG A 82 19.45 -1.47 -1.49
C ARG A 82 18.21 -0.65 -1.16
N THR A 83 18.19 -0.07 0.03
CA THR A 83 17.10 0.78 0.50
C THR A 83 16.97 2.04 -0.35
N ALA A 84 15.74 2.38 -0.70
CA ALA A 84 15.35 3.57 -1.43
C ALA A 84 14.02 4.13 -0.90
N PHE A 85 13.70 5.36 -1.26
CA PHE A 85 12.39 5.97 -1.01
C PHE A 85 11.47 5.63 -2.17
N PRO A 86 10.36 4.91 -1.94
CA PRO A 86 9.47 4.46 -3.02
C PRO A 86 8.61 5.57 -3.63
N ALA A 87 8.48 6.71 -2.96
CA ALA A 87 7.53 7.77 -3.31
C ALA A 87 6.11 7.17 -3.52
N SER A 88 5.36 7.61 -4.53
CA SER A 88 4.00 7.13 -4.79
C SER A 88 3.88 5.62 -5.14
N VAL A 89 4.98 4.87 -5.25
CA VAL A 89 4.90 3.40 -5.31
C VAL A 89 4.37 2.82 -3.98
N THR A 90 4.54 3.53 -2.86
CA THR A 90 3.87 3.27 -1.57
C THR A 90 2.36 3.03 -1.70
N LYS A 91 1.68 3.75 -2.60
CA LYS A 91 0.23 3.62 -2.82
C LYS A 91 -0.22 2.22 -3.22
N LEU A 92 0.69 1.36 -3.67
CA LEU A 92 0.40 -0.05 -3.91
C LEU A 92 0.03 -0.80 -2.63
N MET A 93 0.62 -0.45 -1.47
CA MET A 93 0.23 -1.05 -0.19
C MET A 93 -1.13 -0.51 0.28
N THR A 94 -1.39 0.78 0.11
CA THR A 94 -2.71 1.38 0.39
C THR A 94 -3.78 0.71 -0.47
N PHE A 95 -3.50 0.54 -1.76
CA PHE A 95 -4.39 -0.12 -2.71
C PHE A 95 -4.67 -1.57 -2.33
N LEU A 96 -3.64 -2.36 -1.98
CA LEU A 96 -3.79 -3.75 -1.55
C LEU A 96 -4.70 -3.86 -0.33
N LEU A 97 -4.48 -3.03 0.70
CA LEU A 97 -5.27 -3.08 1.94
C LEU A 97 -6.73 -2.69 1.72
N VAL A 98 -7.01 -1.72 0.84
CA VAL A 98 -8.38 -1.35 0.48
C VAL A 98 -9.07 -2.47 -0.27
N LEU A 99 -8.40 -3.14 -1.21
CA LEU A 99 -8.95 -4.30 -1.91
C LEU A 99 -9.21 -5.48 -0.97
N GLU A 100 -8.28 -5.78 -0.05
CA GLU A 100 -8.45 -6.81 0.97
C GLU A 100 -9.67 -6.54 1.87
N ASP A 101 -9.94 -5.27 2.19
CA ASP A 101 -11.13 -4.88 2.96
C ASP A 101 -12.42 -5.07 2.17
N ILE A 102 -12.43 -4.74 0.88
CA ILE A 102 -13.57 -4.97 0.01
C ILE A 102 -13.84 -6.47 -0.13
N GLN A 103 -12.81 -7.28 -0.36
CA GLN A 103 -12.92 -8.74 -0.45
C GLN A 103 -13.43 -9.37 0.85
N ALA A 104 -13.07 -8.78 2.00
CA ALA A 104 -13.56 -9.19 3.30
C ALA A 104 -14.98 -8.66 3.64
N GLY A 105 -15.65 -7.97 2.70
CA GLY A 105 -17.00 -7.43 2.88
C GLY A 105 -17.11 -6.30 3.90
N ARG A 106 -16.00 -5.61 4.24
CA ARG A 106 -16.03 -4.53 5.22
C ARG A 106 -16.71 -3.27 4.69
N TYR A 107 -16.53 -3.00 3.41
CA TYR A 107 -17.21 -1.95 2.66
C TYR A 107 -17.19 -2.30 1.16
N ALA A 108 -17.98 -1.58 0.38
CA ALA A 108 -18.15 -1.81 -1.05
C ALA A 108 -17.49 -0.71 -1.89
N LEU A 109 -17.32 -0.98 -3.19
CA LEU A 109 -16.83 0.02 -4.16
C LEU A 109 -17.72 1.27 -4.26
N ALA A 110 -19.03 1.11 -4.04
CA ALA A 110 -19.99 2.21 -4.10
C ALA A 110 -20.02 3.07 -2.82
N ASP A 111 -19.42 2.58 -1.71
CA ASP A 111 -19.45 3.30 -0.45
C ASP A 111 -18.77 4.67 -0.55
N ARG A 112 -19.26 5.62 0.25
CA ARG A 112 -18.82 7.01 0.19
C ARG A 112 -17.70 7.27 1.18
N VAL A 113 -16.64 7.87 0.71
CA VAL A 113 -15.45 8.27 1.48
C VAL A 113 -15.44 9.79 1.59
N ALA A 114 -15.36 10.29 2.82
CA ALA A 114 -15.35 11.73 3.07
C ALA A 114 -13.98 12.36 2.87
N GLY A 115 -13.97 13.55 2.31
CA GLY A 115 -12.83 14.46 2.32
C GLY A 115 -12.63 15.08 3.70
N SER A 116 -11.38 15.41 4.00
CA SER A 116 -11.00 16.08 5.25
C SER A 116 -10.04 17.22 5.01
N ALA A 117 -9.94 18.16 5.97
CA ALA A 117 -8.97 19.25 5.90
C ALA A 117 -7.51 18.73 5.88
N TYR A 118 -7.26 17.59 6.51
CA TYR A 118 -5.95 16.95 6.46
C TYR A 118 -5.65 16.38 5.07
N ALA A 119 -6.57 15.63 4.47
CA ALA A 119 -6.40 15.08 3.13
C ALA A 119 -6.26 16.19 2.06
N ALA A 120 -7.06 17.25 2.14
CA ALA A 120 -7.07 18.35 1.17
C ALA A 120 -5.73 19.10 1.04
N LYS A 121 -4.85 19.02 2.07
CA LYS A 121 -3.50 19.62 2.06
C LYS A 121 -2.45 18.79 1.31
N MET A 122 -2.77 17.60 0.85
CA MET A 122 -1.81 16.65 0.27
C MET A 122 -1.46 16.96 -1.19
N GLU A 123 -0.53 17.90 -1.38
CA GLU A 123 0.03 18.24 -2.69
C GLU A 123 1.09 17.22 -3.17
N PRO A 124 1.51 17.23 -4.47
CA PRO A 124 0.97 18.06 -5.56
C PRO A 124 -0.15 17.37 -6.35
N SER A 125 -0.26 16.03 -6.34
CA SER A 125 -1.24 15.29 -7.13
C SER A 125 -2.47 14.97 -6.30
N LYS A 126 -3.64 15.48 -6.71
CA LYS A 126 -4.89 15.32 -5.98
C LYS A 126 -6.13 15.38 -6.90
N VAL A 127 -7.26 14.99 -6.39
CA VAL A 127 -8.59 15.10 -7.02
C VAL A 127 -9.46 16.17 -6.36
N ASP A 128 -8.85 16.98 -5.49
CA ASP A 128 -9.48 18.10 -4.78
C ASP A 128 -10.72 17.66 -3.98
N LEU A 129 -10.59 16.56 -3.25
CA LEU A 129 -11.63 16.08 -2.35
C LEU A 129 -11.61 16.92 -1.07
N LEU A 130 -12.47 17.94 -1.02
CA LEU A 130 -12.52 18.92 0.06
C LEU A 130 -13.37 18.43 1.26
N PRO A 131 -13.20 19.04 2.46
CA PRO A 131 -14.08 18.78 3.60
C PRO A 131 -15.57 18.98 3.23
N GLY A 132 -16.43 18.10 3.72
CA GLY A 132 -17.85 18.08 3.41
C GLY A 132 -18.23 17.44 2.07
N GLN A 133 -17.25 17.09 1.26
CA GLN A 133 -17.46 16.35 0.01
C GLN A 133 -17.21 14.86 0.22
N THR A 134 -17.75 14.05 -0.68
CA THR A 134 -17.50 12.61 -0.72
C THR A 134 -17.26 12.10 -2.13
N MET A 135 -16.44 11.06 -2.27
CA MET A 135 -16.29 10.29 -3.50
C MET A 135 -16.54 8.81 -3.21
N SER A 136 -16.87 8.01 -4.22
CA SER A 136 -16.96 6.56 -4.05
C SER A 136 -15.57 5.95 -3.82
N VAL A 137 -15.51 4.81 -3.14
CA VAL A 137 -14.28 4.01 -3.02
C VAL A 137 -13.72 3.73 -4.42
N GLU A 138 -14.59 3.35 -5.38
CA GLU A 138 -14.20 3.07 -6.77
C GLU A 138 -13.53 4.26 -7.46
N ASP A 139 -14.16 5.44 -7.42
CA ASP A 139 -13.58 6.66 -8.02
C ASP A 139 -12.22 7.00 -7.39
N LEU A 140 -12.09 6.81 -6.07
CA LEU A 140 -10.84 7.05 -5.36
C LEU A 140 -9.77 6.02 -5.69
N LEU A 141 -10.11 4.75 -5.94
CA LEU A 141 -9.16 3.74 -6.40
C LEU A 141 -8.62 4.07 -7.80
N TYR A 142 -9.48 4.52 -8.74
CA TYR A 142 -9.01 5.04 -10.03
C TYR A 142 -8.14 6.30 -9.86
N ALA A 143 -8.55 7.23 -9.01
CA ALA A 143 -7.76 8.42 -8.71
C ALA A 143 -6.37 8.07 -8.13
N LEU A 144 -6.34 7.08 -7.23
CA LEU A 144 -5.12 6.56 -6.60
C LEU A 144 -4.14 5.97 -7.63
N MET A 145 -4.65 5.13 -8.54
CA MET A 145 -3.79 4.37 -9.47
C MET A 145 -3.47 5.17 -10.74
N VAL A 146 -4.45 5.85 -11.33
CA VAL A 146 -4.29 6.58 -12.60
C VAL A 146 -3.60 7.93 -12.39
N LYS A 147 -4.17 8.79 -11.53
CA LYS A 147 -3.66 10.15 -11.26
C LYS A 147 -2.63 10.20 -10.13
N SER A 148 -2.51 9.12 -9.33
CA SER A 148 -1.65 9.13 -8.13
C SER A 148 -2.13 10.10 -7.04
N ALA A 149 -3.45 10.28 -6.86
CA ALA A 149 -4.03 11.24 -5.95
C ALA A 149 -3.56 11.03 -4.50
N ASN A 150 -2.96 12.04 -3.90
CA ASN A 150 -2.43 12.01 -2.53
C ASN A 150 -3.54 12.20 -1.50
N ASP A 151 -4.49 13.12 -1.77
CA ASP A 151 -5.68 13.33 -0.97
C ASP A 151 -6.58 12.10 -0.96
N GLY A 152 -6.76 11.45 -2.13
CA GLY A 152 -7.49 10.20 -2.25
C GLY A 152 -6.86 9.06 -1.43
N ALA A 153 -5.53 8.96 -1.41
CA ALA A 153 -4.80 7.96 -0.60
C ALA A 153 -5.06 8.15 0.90
N VAL A 154 -5.02 9.40 1.37
CA VAL A 154 -5.26 9.74 2.77
C VAL A 154 -6.72 9.53 3.14
N ALA A 155 -7.67 9.91 2.29
CA ALA A 155 -9.09 9.70 2.51
C ALA A 155 -9.45 8.22 2.60
N LEU A 156 -8.93 7.38 1.68
CA LEU A 156 -9.10 5.92 1.71
C LEU A 156 -8.49 5.31 2.98
N ALA A 157 -7.30 5.76 3.38
CA ALA A 157 -6.63 5.28 4.58
C ALA A 157 -7.43 5.58 5.85
N ALA A 158 -7.94 6.82 5.98
CA ALA A 158 -8.77 7.22 7.10
C ALA A 158 -10.10 6.44 7.13
N HIS A 159 -10.75 6.27 5.98
CA HIS A 159 -11.98 5.48 5.85
C HIS A 159 -11.77 4.02 6.26
N ALA A 160 -10.73 3.38 5.72
CA ALA A 160 -10.40 1.99 6.07
C ALA A 160 -10.12 1.84 7.57
N ALA A 161 -9.39 2.76 8.18
CA ALA A 161 -9.13 2.74 9.63
C ALA A 161 -10.40 2.98 10.44
N TRP A 162 -11.28 3.89 10.01
CA TRP A 162 -12.56 4.15 10.64
C TRP A 162 -13.44 2.90 10.68
N ILE A 163 -13.61 2.24 9.55
CA ILE A 163 -14.40 1.00 9.47
C ILE A 163 -13.80 -0.12 10.32
N HIS A 164 -12.46 -0.27 10.32
CA HIS A 164 -11.76 -1.25 11.18
C HIS A 164 -11.94 -0.98 12.68
N GLY A 165 -12.13 0.28 13.08
CA GLY A 165 -12.43 0.70 14.43
C GLY A 165 -13.90 0.53 14.84
N GLY A 166 -14.74 -0.09 13.99
CA GLY A 166 -16.17 -0.29 14.23
C GLY A 166 -17.05 0.89 13.79
N GLY A 167 -16.47 1.89 13.12
CA GLY A 167 -17.22 2.99 12.51
C GLY A 167 -18.07 2.52 11.33
N LYS A 168 -19.09 3.30 10.99
CA LYS A 168 -19.99 3.01 9.85
C LYS A 168 -20.10 4.24 8.96
N GLY A 169 -20.23 4.01 7.64
CA GLY A 169 -20.35 5.07 6.65
C GLY A 169 -19.11 5.96 6.52
N PRO A 170 -19.25 7.16 5.95
CA PRO A 170 -18.14 8.09 5.80
C PRO A 170 -17.56 8.55 7.15
N VAL A 171 -16.25 8.84 7.16
CA VAL A 171 -15.59 9.38 8.36
C VAL A 171 -16.25 10.70 8.76
N PRO A 172 -16.71 10.86 10.00
CA PRO A 172 -17.29 12.12 10.47
C PRO A 172 -16.28 13.28 10.42
N ALA A 173 -16.75 14.49 10.18
CA ALA A 173 -15.87 15.68 10.13
C ALA A 173 -15.14 15.96 11.46
N THR A 174 -15.71 15.50 12.59
CA THR A 174 -15.12 15.63 13.93
C THR A 174 -14.11 14.52 14.26
N ALA A 175 -13.95 13.50 13.40
CA ALA A 175 -13.04 12.39 13.67
C ALA A 175 -11.56 12.85 13.62
N PRO A 176 -10.69 12.27 14.46
CA PRO A 176 -9.26 12.56 14.46
C PRO A 176 -8.58 11.87 13.27
N VAL A 177 -8.70 12.47 12.07
CA VAL A 177 -8.25 11.87 10.80
C VAL A 177 -6.77 11.49 10.83
N GLU A 178 -5.91 12.27 11.48
CA GLU A 178 -4.49 11.97 11.60
C GLU A 178 -4.22 10.69 12.39
N ASP A 179 -5.03 10.44 13.45
CA ASP A 179 -4.94 9.19 14.23
C ASP A 179 -5.40 7.99 13.41
N LEU A 180 -6.48 8.15 12.63
CA LEU A 180 -6.94 7.12 11.71
C LEU A 180 -5.87 6.79 10.66
N VAL A 181 -5.22 7.81 10.10
CA VAL A 181 -4.11 7.61 9.14
C VAL A 181 -2.94 6.89 9.83
N ARG A 182 -2.57 7.26 11.07
CA ARG A 182 -1.53 6.55 11.83
C ARG A 182 -1.89 5.07 12.07
N ALA A 183 -3.15 4.79 12.41
CA ALA A 183 -3.64 3.42 12.57
C ALA A 183 -3.57 2.61 11.26
N PHE A 184 -3.90 3.24 10.12
CA PHE A 184 -3.76 2.63 8.81
C PHE A 184 -2.29 2.35 8.45
N VAL A 185 -1.38 3.30 8.69
CA VAL A 185 0.07 3.11 8.46
C VAL A 185 0.62 1.97 9.32
N ALA A 186 0.20 1.86 10.58
CA ALA A 186 0.56 0.72 11.40
C ALA A 186 0.09 -0.61 10.78
N ARG A 187 -1.09 -0.63 10.13
CA ARG A 187 -1.60 -1.78 9.39
C ARG A 187 -0.78 -2.05 8.12
N MET A 188 -0.35 -1.01 7.38
CA MET A 188 0.56 -1.17 6.23
C MET A 188 1.86 -1.88 6.65
N ASN A 189 2.46 -1.48 7.77
CA ASN A 189 3.67 -2.09 8.29
C ASN A 189 3.46 -3.54 8.74
N ARG A 190 2.32 -3.86 9.38
CA ARG A 190 1.97 -5.26 9.70
C ARG A 190 1.81 -6.10 8.43
N ARG A 191 1.17 -5.55 7.40
CA ARG A 191 0.99 -6.27 6.13
C ARG A 191 2.32 -6.46 5.40
N ALA A 192 3.20 -5.47 5.40
CA ALA A 192 4.56 -5.59 4.87
C ALA A 192 5.32 -6.74 5.54
N LYS A 193 5.28 -6.82 6.87
CA LYS A 193 5.88 -7.93 7.63
C LYS A 193 5.28 -9.28 7.22
N ALA A 194 3.96 -9.37 7.08
CA ALA A 194 3.27 -10.59 6.66
C ALA A 194 3.62 -11.04 5.22
N LEU A 195 3.98 -10.09 4.34
CA LEU A 195 4.49 -10.36 2.99
C LEU A 195 5.99 -10.68 2.96
N GLY A 196 6.68 -10.68 4.12
CA GLY A 196 8.12 -10.87 4.20
C GLY A 196 8.93 -9.68 3.67
N MET A 197 8.38 -8.47 3.69
CA MET A 197 9.04 -7.22 3.28
C MET A 197 9.89 -6.67 4.44
N VAL A 198 11.00 -7.33 4.72
CA VAL A 198 11.80 -7.12 5.94
C VAL A 198 12.57 -5.80 5.96
N SER A 199 12.78 -5.19 4.81
CA SER A 199 13.50 -3.91 4.63
C SER A 199 12.55 -2.76 4.28
N THR A 200 11.24 -2.91 4.59
CA THR A 200 10.22 -1.92 4.26
C THR A 200 9.62 -1.32 5.52
N ARG A 201 9.52 0.01 5.52
CA ARG A 201 8.84 0.79 6.55
C ARG A 201 8.00 1.87 5.89
N TYR A 202 6.73 1.89 6.22
CA TYR A 202 5.77 2.92 5.81
C TYR A 202 5.57 3.95 6.92
N GLU A 203 5.52 5.22 6.53
CA GLU A 203 5.22 6.38 7.38
C GLU A 203 3.99 7.14 6.87
N SER A 204 3.57 6.85 5.63
CA SER A 204 2.43 7.49 4.99
C SER A 204 1.64 6.53 4.08
N PRO A 205 0.35 6.81 3.81
CA PRO A 205 -0.42 6.03 2.83
C PRO A 205 -0.16 6.44 1.37
N ASN A 206 0.57 7.53 1.13
CA ASN A 206 0.70 8.16 -0.19
C ASN A 206 2.14 8.28 -0.70
N GLY A 207 3.15 8.02 0.12
CA GLY A 207 4.56 8.12 -0.26
C GLY A 207 5.19 9.50 -0.05
N LEU A 208 4.44 10.42 0.57
CA LEU A 208 4.98 11.71 1.02
C LEU A 208 5.37 11.61 2.50
N PRO A 209 6.41 12.32 2.94
CA PRO A 209 6.71 12.38 4.36
C PRO A 209 5.55 13.06 5.11
N PRO A 210 5.22 12.60 6.32
CA PRO A 210 4.16 13.20 7.15
C PRO A 210 4.44 14.66 7.49
N ASP A 211 5.70 15.01 7.63
CA ASP A 211 6.15 16.40 7.79
C ASP A 211 7.24 16.73 6.77
N LEU A 212 6.93 17.68 5.87
CA LEU A 212 7.86 18.16 4.86
C LEU A 212 9.04 19.00 5.46
N LYS A 213 8.87 19.50 6.68
CA LYS A 213 9.89 20.33 7.36
C LYS A 213 10.89 19.49 8.13
N GLU A 214 10.47 18.33 8.63
CA GLU A 214 11.36 17.40 9.29
C GLU A 214 11.76 16.30 8.29
N ALA A 215 13.06 16.10 8.07
CA ALA A 215 13.57 15.02 7.22
C ALA A 215 13.25 13.61 7.77
N ARG A 216 12.42 13.52 8.81
CA ARG A 216 11.90 12.29 9.38
C ARG A 216 10.62 11.88 8.69
N GLY A 217 10.47 10.58 8.42
CA GLY A 217 9.21 10.00 8.01
C GLY A 217 9.07 9.76 6.51
N PHE A 218 10.15 9.56 5.78
CA PHE A 218 10.04 8.96 4.44
C PHE A 218 9.77 7.47 4.54
N ASP A 219 8.82 6.99 3.74
CA ASP A 219 8.69 5.57 3.47
C ASP A 219 10.00 5.04 2.92
N THR A 220 10.42 3.87 3.39
CA THR A 220 11.62 3.19 2.91
C THR A 220 11.26 1.78 2.45
N SER A 221 11.89 1.32 1.37
CA SER A 221 11.71 -0.04 0.86
C SER A 221 12.91 -0.44 -0.01
N THR A 222 12.86 -1.66 -0.55
CA THR A 222 13.79 -2.18 -1.55
C THR A 222 13.03 -2.63 -2.78
N ALA A 223 13.72 -2.76 -3.93
CA ALA A 223 13.07 -3.29 -5.13
C ALA A 223 12.58 -4.72 -4.90
N ARG A 224 13.32 -5.54 -4.13
CA ARG A 224 12.92 -6.91 -3.78
C ARG A 224 11.66 -6.95 -2.94
N ASP A 225 11.54 -6.11 -1.93
CA ASP A 225 10.34 -6.09 -1.08
C ASP A 225 9.12 -5.60 -1.85
N LEU A 226 9.27 -4.55 -2.68
CA LEU A 226 8.17 -4.09 -3.53
C LEU A 226 7.78 -5.12 -4.59
N ALA A 227 8.69 -5.95 -5.08
CA ALA A 227 8.34 -7.07 -5.95
C ALA A 227 7.45 -8.11 -5.25
N LYS A 228 7.65 -8.36 -3.93
CA LYS A 228 6.74 -9.21 -3.14
C LYS A 228 5.34 -8.59 -3.05
N LEU A 229 5.25 -7.30 -2.78
CA LEU A 229 3.98 -6.56 -2.77
C LEU A 229 3.28 -6.63 -4.14
N CYS A 230 4.01 -6.36 -5.22
CA CYS A 230 3.47 -6.43 -6.58
C CYS A 230 2.97 -7.84 -6.92
N ARG A 231 3.69 -8.88 -6.50
CA ARG A 231 3.24 -10.28 -6.67
C ARG A 231 1.96 -10.60 -5.91
N ALA A 232 1.76 -10.02 -4.74
CA ALA A 232 0.50 -10.14 -4.01
C ALA A 232 -0.63 -9.43 -4.77
N LEU A 233 -0.40 -8.19 -5.22
CA LEU A 233 -1.39 -7.40 -5.94
C LEU A 233 -1.86 -8.04 -7.24
N VAL A 234 -0.97 -8.58 -8.06
CA VAL A 234 -1.36 -9.20 -9.34
C VAL A 234 -2.17 -10.49 -9.16
N LYS A 235 -2.24 -11.01 -7.93
CA LYS A 235 -3.09 -12.15 -7.54
C LYS A 235 -4.39 -11.72 -6.84
N THR A 236 -4.52 -10.43 -6.54
CA THR A 236 -5.71 -9.88 -5.87
C THR A 236 -6.78 -9.59 -6.91
N ASP A 237 -7.95 -10.19 -6.75
CA ASP A 237 -9.06 -10.04 -7.68
C ASP A 237 -9.44 -8.57 -7.86
N GLY A 238 -9.66 -8.18 -9.12
CA GLY A 238 -10.03 -6.82 -9.50
C GLY A 238 -8.88 -5.80 -9.46
N ALA A 239 -7.69 -6.14 -8.96
CA ALA A 239 -6.59 -5.16 -8.86
C ALA A 239 -6.18 -4.61 -10.23
N LEU A 240 -6.01 -5.48 -11.22
CA LEU A 240 -5.53 -5.08 -12.54
C LEU A 240 -6.54 -4.20 -13.31
N ARG A 241 -7.82 -4.25 -12.99
CA ARG A 241 -8.83 -3.35 -13.55
C ARG A 241 -8.48 -1.86 -13.32
N PHE A 242 -7.96 -1.51 -12.14
CA PHE A 242 -7.61 -0.13 -11.79
C PHE A 242 -6.23 0.26 -12.30
N THR A 243 -5.28 -0.67 -12.30
CA THR A 243 -3.89 -0.40 -12.67
C THR A 243 -3.65 -0.37 -14.17
N SER A 244 -4.50 -1.04 -14.96
CA SER A 244 -4.42 -1.06 -16.44
C SER A 244 -5.05 0.15 -17.11
N ALA A 245 -5.79 0.99 -16.37
CA ALA A 245 -6.48 2.13 -16.94
C ALA A 245 -5.47 3.23 -17.37
N ALA A 246 -5.32 3.44 -18.67
CA ALA A 246 -4.52 4.53 -19.21
C ALA A 246 -5.19 5.90 -19.00
N ALA A 247 -6.53 5.91 -19.04
CA ALA A 247 -7.37 7.06 -18.72
C ALA A 247 -8.66 6.59 -18.06
N HIS A 248 -9.26 7.42 -17.22
CA HIS A 248 -10.56 7.14 -16.61
C HIS A 248 -11.26 8.45 -16.24
N THR A 249 -12.58 8.44 -16.20
CA THR A 249 -13.37 9.61 -15.78
C THR A 249 -14.07 9.26 -14.46
N VAL A 250 -13.76 10.02 -13.41
CA VAL A 250 -14.38 9.90 -12.08
C VAL A 250 -15.38 11.01 -11.82
N THR A 251 -16.26 10.80 -10.85
CA THR A 251 -17.11 11.87 -10.32
C THR A 251 -16.42 12.46 -9.09
N ALA A 252 -15.91 13.67 -9.22
CA ALA A 252 -15.26 14.41 -8.14
C ALA A 252 -16.22 14.73 -6.98
N GLY A 253 -15.67 15.10 -5.83
CA GLY A 253 -16.45 15.37 -4.63
C GLY A 253 -17.49 16.49 -4.78
N ASN A 254 -17.30 17.41 -5.73
CA ASN A 254 -18.23 18.47 -6.10
C ASN A 254 -19.26 18.06 -7.17
N GLY A 255 -19.33 16.77 -7.52
CA GLY A 255 -20.25 16.22 -8.53
C GLY A 255 -19.79 16.37 -9.98
N LYS A 256 -18.71 17.11 -10.26
CA LYS A 256 -18.20 17.29 -11.63
C LYS A 256 -17.43 16.05 -12.12
N LYS A 257 -17.49 15.81 -13.43
CA LYS A 257 -16.67 14.79 -14.07
C LYS A 257 -15.23 15.27 -14.17
N LEU A 258 -14.30 14.44 -13.74
CA LEU A 258 -12.85 14.69 -13.78
C LEU A 258 -12.18 13.61 -14.61
N ALA A 259 -11.58 14.00 -15.74
CA ALA A 259 -10.79 13.10 -16.56
C ALA A 259 -9.40 12.89 -15.93
N LEU A 260 -9.03 11.64 -15.77
CA LEU A 260 -7.74 11.21 -15.25
C LEU A 260 -6.91 10.62 -16.39
N ALA A 261 -5.60 10.86 -16.38
CA ALA A 261 -4.65 10.24 -17.28
C ALA A 261 -3.48 9.65 -16.50
N THR A 262 -3.00 8.51 -16.95
CA THR A 262 -1.92 7.77 -16.29
C THR A 262 -0.56 8.43 -16.47
N HIS A 263 0.34 8.20 -15.51
CA HIS A 263 1.77 8.48 -15.64
C HIS A 263 2.60 7.22 -15.99
N ASN A 264 1.94 6.07 -16.17
CA ASN A 264 2.57 4.84 -16.63
C ASN A 264 2.41 4.72 -18.15
N TYR A 265 3.41 5.16 -18.88
CA TYR A 265 3.38 5.18 -20.35
C TYR A 265 3.74 3.84 -21.01
N PHE A 266 3.91 2.79 -20.23
CA PHE A 266 4.01 1.40 -20.72
C PHE A 266 2.65 0.75 -20.93
N LEU A 267 1.56 1.36 -20.40
CA LEU A 267 0.21 0.85 -20.59
C LEU A 267 -0.27 1.03 -22.04
N PRO A 268 -0.95 0.03 -22.63
CA PRO A 268 -1.70 0.21 -23.86
C PRO A 268 -2.68 1.40 -23.74
N GLY A 269 -2.80 2.20 -24.78
CA GLY A 269 -3.65 3.38 -24.79
C GLY A 269 -3.09 4.61 -24.07
N SER A 270 -1.91 4.51 -23.44
CA SER A 270 -1.20 5.68 -22.91
C SER A 270 -0.40 6.38 -24.02
N HIS A 271 -0.18 7.69 -23.84
CA HIS A 271 0.58 8.49 -24.78
C HIS A 271 1.69 9.28 -24.07
N ASP A 272 2.94 8.94 -24.39
CA ASP A 272 4.10 9.69 -23.91
C ASP A 272 4.53 10.75 -24.93
N THR A 273 4.16 12.00 -24.67
CA THR A 273 4.50 13.13 -25.53
C THR A 273 6.01 13.36 -25.68
N LYS A 274 6.85 12.82 -24.77
CA LYS A 274 8.31 12.90 -24.83
C LYS A 274 8.96 11.70 -25.51
N GLY A 275 8.19 10.64 -25.79
CA GLY A 275 8.66 9.45 -26.48
C GLY A 275 9.67 8.59 -25.69
N TYR A 276 9.82 8.78 -24.37
CA TYR A 276 10.75 8.01 -23.54
C TYR A 276 10.28 6.58 -23.28
N ALA A 277 8.96 6.39 -23.20
CA ALA A 277 8.34 5.08 -23.05
C ALA A 277 7.43 4.77 -24.23
N ARG A 278 7.30 3.47 -24.53
CA ARG A 278 6.33 2.97 -25.51
C ARG A 278 5.47 1.91 -24.86
N PRO A 279 4.17 1.87 -25.16
CA PRO A 279 3.30 0.82 -24.69
C PRO A 279 3.87 -0.58 -24.94
N VAL A 280 3.71 -1.45 -23.95
CA VAL A 280 4.15 -2.85 -24.01
C VAL A 280 2.91 -3.72 -24.04
N PRO A 281 2.72 -4.55 -25.09
CA PRO A 281 1.59 -5.48 -25.16
C PRO A 281 1.52 -6.37 -23.90
N GLY A 282 0.33 -6.48 -23.31
CA GLY A 282 0.11 -7.24 -22.07
C GLY A 282 0.46 -6.48 -20.78
N CYS A 283 1.01 -5.26 -20.86
CA CYS A 283 1.22 -4.41 -19.68
C CYS A 283 -0.14 -3.93 -19.12
N ASP A 284 -0.37 -4.19 -17.83
CA ASP A 284 -1.60 -3.88 -17.13
C ASP A 284 -1.38 -3.24 -15.74
N GLY A 285 -0.20 -2.68 -15.53
CA GLY A 285 0.11 -1.92 -14.32
C GLY A 285 1.61 -1.69 -14.13
N LEU A 286 2.01 -1.21 -12.94
CA LEU A 286 1.26 -0.96 -11.71
C LEU A 286 1.26 0.54 -11.33
N LYS A 287 2.46 1.09 -10.96
CA LYS A 287 2.52 2.44 -10.37
C LYS A 287 3.86 3.12 -10.61
N THR A 288 3.81 4.43 -10.88
CA THR A 288 4.97 5.33 -10.90
C THR A 288 5.10 6.09 -9.59
N GLY A 289 6.32 6.55 -9.28
CA GLY A 289 6.60 7.39 -8.13
C GLY A 289 7.68 8.43 -8.45
N TYR A 290 7.56 9.60 -7.87
CA TYR A 290 8.58 10.66 -7.93
C TYR A 290 8.46 11.60 -6.74
N THR A 291 9.57 11.90 -6.12
CA THR A 291 9.82 13.10 -5.31
C THR A 291 11.25 13.57 -5.57
N ARG A 292 11.58 14.80 -5.19
CA ARG A 292 12.97 15.28 -5.32
C ARG A 292 13.95 14.38 -4.55
N ALA A 293 13.56 13.89 -3.38
CA ALA A 293 14.41 13.06 -2.52
C ALA A 293 14.51 11.60 -3.02
N SER A 294 13.44 11.06 -3.63
CA SER A 294 13.40 9.66 -4.09
C SER A 294 13.98 9.46 -5.49
N GLY A 295 14.04 10.51 -6.31
CA GLY A 295 14.18 10.33 -7.75
C GLY A 295 12.94 9.68 -8.37
N SER A 296 13.06 9.18 -9.60
CA SER A 296 11.97 8.54 -10.35
C SER A 296 11.95 7.03 -10.13
N SER A 297 10.78 6.50 -9.81
CA SER A 297 10.54 5.07 -9.53
C SER A 297 9.37 4.53 -10.34
N ILE A 298 9.35 3.23 -10.59
CA ILE A 298 8.25 2.54 -11.28
C ILE A 298 8.17 1.07 -10.84
N ALA A 299 6.94 0.59 -10.69
CA ALA A 299 6.61 -0.82 -10.65
C ALA A 299 5.75 -1.16 -11.86
N LEU A 300 6.11 -2.19 -12.60
CA LEU A 300 5.45 -2.65 -13.83
C LEU A 300 5.03 -4.10 -13.70
N THR A 301 3.99 -4.48 -14.43
CA THR A 301 3.61 -5.88 -14.67
C THR A 301 3.02 -6.04 -16.05
N ALA A 302 3.29 -7.20 -16.66
CA ALA A 302 2.66 -7.62 -17.90
C ALA A 302 2.50 -9.13 -17.92
N ALA A 303 1.50 -9.60 -18.68
CA ALA A 303 1.32 -10.99 -19.00
C ALA A 303 1.59 -11.25 -20.48
N ARG A 304 2.31 -12.34 -20.79
CA ARG A 304 2.56 -12.82 -22.15
C ARG A 304 2.57 -14.37 -22.13
N ASN A 305 1.82 -14.99 -23.05
CA ASN A 305 1.76 -16.46 -23.17
C ASN A 305 1.44 -17.17 -21.84
N GLY A 306 0.47 -16.65 -21.08
CA GLY A 306 0.06 -17.22 -19.79
C GLY A 306 1.04 -16.99 -18.63
N ARG A 307 2.17 -16.35 -18.85
CA ARG A 307 3.16 -16.02 -17.81
C ARG A 307 3.18 -14.53 -17.52
N ARG A 308 3.45 -14.18 -16.28
CA ARG A 308 3.45 -12.79 -15.82
C ARG A 308 4.80 -12.42 -15.20
N VAL A 309 5.26 -11.23 -15.52
CA VAL A 309 6.44 -10.63 -14.90
C VAL A 309 6.06 -9.43 -14.04
N VAL A 310 6.87 -9.17 -13.03
CA VAL A 310 6.88 -7.94 -12.25
C VAL A 310 8.26 -7.33 -12.32
N VAL A 311 8.33 -6.03 -12.59
CA VAL A 311 9.57 -5.25 -12.58
C VAL A 311 9.43 -4.07 -11.63
N VAL A 312 10.44 -3.84 -10.80
CA VAL A 312 10.51 -2.68 -9.90
C VAL A 312 11.84 -1.98 -10.12
N ILE A 313 11.79 -0.66 -10.34
CA ILE A 313 12.95 0.21 -10.47
C ILE A 313 12.76 1.39 -9.53
N LEU A 314 13.76 1.66 -8.68
CA LEU A 314 13.71 2.72 -7.67
C LEU A 314 14.87 3.69 -7.83
N GLY A 315 14.59 4.97 -7.65
CA GLY A 315 15.61 5.99 -7.46
C GLY A 315 16.41 6.32 -8.72
N SER A 316 15.78 6.35 -9.90
CA SER A 316 16.41 6.87 -11.12
C SER A 316 16.60 8.39 -11.01
N ALA A 317 17.67 8.92 -11.60
CA ALA A 317 17.99 10.34 -11.58
C ALA A 317 16.86 11.20 -12.16
N GLY A 318 16.20 10.70 -13.22
CA GLY A 318 15.10 11.36 -13.87
C GLY A 318 14.11 10.38 -14.49
N ARG A 319 13.08 10.93 -15.14
CA ARG A 319 12.09 10.14 -15.87
C ARG A 319 12.72 9.43 -17.07
N HIS A 320 13.60 10.11 -17.82
CA HIS A 320 14.27 9.55 -18.99
C HIS A 320 15.06 8.27 -18.62
N GLU A 321 15.91 8.34 -17.59
CA GLU A 321 16.72 7.23 -17.10
C GLU A 321 15.84 6.07 -16.60
N ARG A 322 14.73 6.39 -15.90
CA ARG A 322 13.76 5.39 -15.45
C ARG A 322 13.13 4.64 -16.62
N GLU A 323 12.65 5.37 -17.66
CA GLU A 323 11.97 4.76 -18.80
C GLU A 323 12.98 3.96 -19.67
N ALA A 324 14.21 4.44 -19.82
CA ALA A 324 15.26 3.72 -20.54
C ALA A 324 15.59 2.37 -19.85
N ALA A 325 15.79 2.40 -18.53
CA ALA A 325 16.02 1.18 -17.75
C ALA A 325 14.82 0.24 -17.81
N ALA A 326 13.60 0.78 -17.67
CA ALA A 326 12.38 0.00 -17.73
C ALA A 326 12.15 -0.64 -19.08
N ASN A 327 12.36 0.09 -20.19
CA ASN A 327 12.25 -0.46 -21.54
C ASN A 327 13.14 -1.72 -21.73
N ARG A 328 14.38 -1.66 -21.25
CA ARG A 328 15.31 -2.80 -21.34
C ARG A 328 14.87 -3.94 -20.40
N ILE A 329 14.86 -3.70 -19.09
CA ILE A 329 14.63 -4.75 -18.08
C ILE A 329 13.26 -5.42 -18.25
N PHE A 330 12.22 -4.66 -18.61
CA PHE A 330 10.87 -5.18 -18.74
C PHE A 330 10.72 -6.08 -19.97
N ARG A 331 11.33 -5.70 -21.11
CA ARG A 331 11.30 -6.51 -22.32
C ARG A 331 12.13 -7.78 -22.15
N ASP A 332 13.36 -7.66 -21.62
CA ASP A 332 14.23 -8.80 -21.35
C ASP A 332 13.53 -9.83 -20.40
N ALA A 333 12.83 -9.33 -19.37
CA ALA A 333 12.09 -10.19 -18.45
C ALA A 333 10.89 -10.90 -19.13
N LEU A 334 10.16 -10.21 -20.01
CA LEU A 334 9.06 -10.81 -20.78
C LEU A 334 9.57 -11.87 -21.74
N ASP A 335 10.70 -11.64 -22.40
CA ASP A 335 11.32 -12.60 -23.30
C ASP A 335 11.83 -13.82 -22.53
N ALA A 336 12.47 -13.62 -21.37
CA ALA A 336 12.94 -14.70 -20.51
C ALA A 336 11.83 -15.64 -19.96
N VAL A 337 10.58 -15.19 -19.87
CA VAL A 337 9.45 -16.04 -19.48
C VAL A 337 8.68 -16.63 -20.67
N SER A 338 8.95 -16.15 -21.88
CA SER A 338 8.23 -16.59 -23.08
C SER A 338 8.87 -17.81 -23.77
N VAL A 339 10.08 -18.19 -23.36
CA VAL A 339 10.91 -19.22 -24.02
C VAL A 339 10.69 -20.64 -23.46
N TRP A 340 9.79 -20.82 -22.45
CA TRP A 340 9.57 -22.13 -21.79
C TRP A 340 8.17 -22.65 -22.00
#